data_8fe93b2af2ae4af5dfe494e4f9c8067d
#
_entry.id   8fe93b2af2ae4af5dfe494e4f9c8067d
#
_cell.length_a   1.000
_cell.length_b   1.000
_cell.length_c   1.000
_cell.angle_alpha   90.00
_cell.angle_beta   90.00
_cell.angle_gamma   90.00
#
_symmetry.space_group_name_H-M   'P 1'
#
loop_
_entity.id
_entity.type
_entity.pdbx_description
1 polymer ?
#
loop_
_entity_poly.entity_id
_entity_poly.type
_entity_poly.pdbx_seq_one_letter_code
_entity_poly.pdbx_strand_id
1 'polypeptide(L)'
;MVDPLALRLANTIRATSSGLTDAFATPESTREWLQTNAAHLGTRMDLDDYLPSEADRAALVELRQNVRAVFAEYVSPQPPSSADAAVLPPFPEALTALNNATAPTQRLLGWGRSGPRTLERVLTADDLDTVMAGLADATVEFFTGPVASQIRTCPAPRCVRYFLKSHPRQEWCSVACGNRARAARHYAQHRED
;
A
#
# COMPACT_ATOMS: atom_id res chain seq x y z
N MET A 1 -15.00 3.55 7.11
CA MET A 1 -13.64 3.29 7.63
C MET A 1 -12.67 3.67 6.52
N VAL A 2 -11.66 4.45 6.83
CA VAL A 2 -10.64 4.88 5.86
C VAL A 2 -9.58 3.78 5.80
N ASP A 3 -9.15 3.39 4.59
CA ASP A 3 -8.08 2.38 4.42
C ASP A 3 -6.78 2.86 5.05
N PRO A 4 -6.02 2.00 5.76
CA PRO A 4 -4.68 2.31 6.27
C PRO A 4 -3.73 2.74 5.15
N LEU A 5 -2.74 3.58 5.46
CA LEU A 5 -1.83 4.14 4.46
C LEU A 5 -1.06 3.05 3.70
N ALA A 6 -0.60 2.00 4.38
CA ALA A 6 0.04 0.84 3.74
C ALA A 6 -0.84 0.20 2.67
N LEU A 7 -2.13 0.02 2.96
CA LEU A 7 -3.09 -0.55 2.01
C LEU A 7 -3.38 0.41 0.84
N ARG A 8 -3.42 1.73 1.10
CA ARG A 8 -3.55 2.74 0.03
C ARG A 8 -2.33 2.73 -0.88
N LEU A 9 -1.10 2.62 -0.33
CA LEU A 9 0.13 2.51 -1.09
C LEU A 9 0.13 1.25 -1.96
N ALA A 10 -0.17 0.09 -1.39
CA ALA A 10 -0.29 -1.16 -2.14
C ALA A 10 -1.35 -1.08 -3.26
N ASN A 11 -2.41 -0.29 -3.09
CA ASN A 11 -3.52 -0.13 -4.03
C ASN A 11 -3.41 1.10 -4.95
N THR A 12 -2.24 1.72 -5.09
CA THR A 12 -1.99 2.76 -6.11
C THR A 12 -2.11 2.20 -7.52
N ILE A 13 -1.90 0.89 -7.72
CA ILE A 13 -2.20 0.18 -8.96
C ILE A 13 -3.66 -0.29 -8.91
N ARG A 14 -4.42 0.01 -9.98
CA ARG A 14 -5.85 -0.36 -10.11
C ARG A 14 -6.14 -0.91 -11.49
N ALA A 15 -7.00 -1.92 -11.55
CA ALA A 15 -7.55 -2.41 -12.80
C ALA A 15 -8.80 -1.61 -13.18
N THR A 16 -8.83 -1.10 -14.40
CA THR A 16 -9.96 -0.41 -15.03
C THR A 16 -10.46 -1.20 -16.24
N SER A 17 -11.46 -0.70 -16.92
CA SER A 17 -11.94 -1.27 -18.19
C SER A 17 -10.89 -1.16 -19.30
N SER A 18 -10.06 -0.12 -19.28
CA SER A 18 -9.02 0.17 -20.27
C SER A 18 -7.66 -0.45 -19.97
N GLY A 19 -7.48 -1.09 -18.81
CA GLY A 19 -6.21 -1.68 -18.38
C GLY A 19 -5.84 -1.36 -16.95
N LEU A 20 -4.55 -1.42 -16.63
CA LEU A 20 -4.03 -1.00 -15.33
C LEU A 20 -3.80 0.52 -15.32
N THR A 21 -4.17 1.15 -14.23
CA THR A 21 -3.81 2.54 -13.91
C THR A 21 -2.91 2.55 -12.69
N ASP A 22 -1.97 3.48 -12.65
CA ASP A 22 -1.01 3.63 -11.56
C ASP A 22 -1.03 5.08 -11.08
N ALA A 23 -1.25 5.31 -9.79
CA ALA A 23 -1.15 6.64 -9.20
C ALA A 23 0.29 7.18 -9.22
N PHE A 24 1.29 6.30 -9.41
CA PHE A 24 2.69 6.65 -9.58
C PHE A 24 3.14 6.57 -11.05
N ALA A 25 2.24 6.85 -11.99
CA ALA A 25 2.56 6.82 -13.42
C ALA A 25 3.52 7.95 -13.82
N THR A 26 3.38 9.13 -13.20
CA THR A 26 4.23 10.31 -13.43
C THR A 26 4.61 10.98 -12.11
N PRO A 27 5.65 11.84 -12.08
CA PRO A 27 5.98 12.64 -10.90
C PRO A 27 4.79 13.47 -10.40
N GLU A 28 4.01 14.07 -11.29
CA GLU A 28 2.85 14.91 -10.96
C GLU A 28 1.77 14.08 -10.26
N SER A 29 1.38 12.93 -10.81
CA SER A 29 0.38 12.05 -10.21
C SER A 29 0.88 11.46 -8.87
N THR A 30 2.18 11.22 -8.76
CA THR A 30 2.82 10.81 -7.50
C THR A 30 2.67 11.90 -6.44
N ARG A 31 2.95 13.17 -6.78
CA ARG A 31 2.75 14.33 -5.91
C ARG A 31 1.30 14.43 -5.44
N GLU A 32 0.34 14.37 -6.35
CA GLU A 32 -1.08 14.44 -6.02
C GLU A 32 -1.49 13.35 -5.02
N TRP A 33 -0.97 12.14 -5.20
CA TRP A 33 -1.23 11.05 -4.27
C TRP A 33 -0.61 11.30 -2.90
N LEU A 34 0.62 11.78 -2.83
CA LEU A 34 1.29 12.12 -1.57
C LEU A 34 0.55 13.23 -0.82
N GLN A 35 0.17 14.31 -1.48
CA GLN A 35 -0.61 15.41 -0.90
C GLN A 35 -1.95 14.93 -0.37
N THR A 36 -2.67 14.08 -1.13
CA THR A 36 -3.95 13.49 -0.69
C THR A 36 -3.80 12.64 0.58
N ASN A 37 -2.61 12.08 0.81
CA ASN A 37 -2.33 11.21 1.95
C ASN A 37 -1.46 11.88 3.03
N ALA A 38 -1.12 13.16 2.91
CA ALA A 38 -0.21 13.88 3.79
C ALA A 38 -0.55 13.73 5.28
N ALA A 39 -1.83 13.86 5.63
CA ALA A 39 -2.30 13.72 7.02
C ALA A 39 -2.05 12.33 7.63
N HIS A 40 -1.76 11.33 6.81
CA HIS A 40 -1.53 9.95 7.24
C HIS A 40 -0.05 9.53 7.19
N LEU A 41 0.82 10.38 6.62
CA LEU A 41 2.25 10.10 6.52
C LEU A 41 2.99 10.26 7.86
N GLY A 42 2.35 10.88 8.87
CA GLY A 42 2.98 11.10 10.18
C GLY A 42 4.19 12.06 10.14
N THR A 43 4.55 12.55 8.97
CA THR A 43 5.69 13.43 8.77
C THR A 43 5.30 14.88 9.07
N ARG A 44 6.26 15.67 9.58
CA ARG A 44 6.09 17.12 9.72
C ARG A 44 6.50 17.88 8.45
N MET A 45 6.73 17.18 7.37
CA MET A 45 7.11 17.72 6.09
C MET A 45 5.92 18.41 5.43
N ASP A 46 6.15 19.60 4.91
CA ASP A 46 5.20 20.27 4.03
C ASP A 46 5.30 19.67 2.62
N LEU A 47 4.33 18.81 2.31
CA LEU A 47 4.26 18.14 1.00
C LEU A 47 3.75 19.07 -0.11
N ASP A 48 3.32 20.29 0.22
CA ASP A 48 2.87 21.25 -0.80
C ASP A 48 4.05 21.76 -1.63
N ASP A 49 5.24 21.85 -1.04
CA ASP A 49 6.48 22.26 -1.73
C ASP A 49 7.27 21.09 -2.32
N TYR A 50 6.94 19.84 -1.97
CA TYR A 50 7.65 18.68 -2.49
C TYR A 50 7.26 18.35 -3.93
N LEU A 51 8.25 18.42 -4.82
CA LEU A 51 8.13 18.08 -6.24
C LEU A 51 8.96 16.83 -6.53
N PRO A 52 8.35 15.64 -6.54
CA PRO A 52 9.09 14.42 -6.84
C PRO A 52 9.74 14.50 -8.22
N SER A 53 11.01 14.15 -8.31
CA SER A 53 11.70 13.90 -9.58
C SER A 53 11.29 12.54 -10.15
N GLU A 54 11.73 12.23 -11.37
CA GLU A 54 11.54 10.88 -11.93
C GLU A 54 12.31 9.80 -11.11
N ALA A 55 13.47 10.17 -10.54
CA ALA A 55 14.24 9.30 -9.65
C ALA A 55 13.45 9.01 -8.35
N ASP A 56 12.85 10.05 -7.76
CA ASP A 56 12.03 9.90 -6.54
C ASP A 56 10.79 9.03 -6.81
N ARG A 57 10.12 9.26 -7.94
CA ARG A 57 9.02 8.43 -8.38
C ARG A 57 9.44 6.96 -8.50
N ALA A 58 10.57 6.69 -9.13
CA ALA A 58 11.10 5.33 -9.30
C ALA A 58 11.38 4.66 -7.95
N ALA A 59 11.98 5.37 -7.00
CA ALA A 59 12.23 4.89 -5.65
C ALA A 59 10.93 4.59 -4.88
N LEU A 60 9.90 5.44 -5.02
CA LEU A 60 8.58 5.21 -4.42
C LEU A 60 7.85 4.02 -5.06
N VAL A 61 8.02 3.79 -6.36
CA VAL A 61 7.53 2.58 -7.05
C VAL A 61 8.23 1.34 -6.49
N GLU A 62 9.54 1.39 -6.29
CA GLU A 62 10.31 0.28 -5.70
C GLU A 62 9.87 0.00 -4.26
N LEU A 63 9.71 1.03 -3.42
CA LEU A 63 9.16 0.86 -2.06
C LEU A 63 7.79 0.20 -2.11
N ARG A 64 6.90 0.63 -2.99
CA ARG A 64 5.59 0.00 -3.17
C ARG A 64 5.71 -1.47 -3.54
N GLN A 65 6.65 -1.86 -4.40
CA GLN A 65 6.88 -3.27 -4.76
C GLN A 65 7.30 -4.08 -3.53
N ASN A 66 8.19 -3.54 -2.71
CA ASN A 66 8.59 -4.17 -1.46
C ASN A 66 7.40 -4.34 -0.50
N VAL A 67 6.59 -3.30 -0.34
CA VAL A 67 5.35 -3.36 0.46
C VAL A 67 4.39 -4.42 -0.07
N ARG A 68 4.18 -4.50 -1.40
CA ARG A 68 3.31 -5.52 -2.02
C ARG A 68 3.86 -6.94 -1.84
N ALA A 69 5.18 -7.14 -1.84
CA ALA A 69 5.78 -8.43 -1.52
C ALA A 69 5.46 -8.88 -0.08
N VAL A 70 5.48 -7.96 0.87
CA VAL A 70 5.05 -8.24 2.26
C VAL A 70 3.56 -8.57 2.32
N PHE A 71 2.69 -7.86 1.57
CA PHE A 71 1.28 -8.22 1.46
C PHE A 71 1.07 -9.62 0.87
N ALA A 72 1.81 -9.97 -0.18
CA ALA A 72 1.72 -11.27 -0.84
C ALA A 72 2.10 -12.42 0.11
N GLU A 73 3.18 -12.27 0.87
CA GLU A 73 3.61 -13.23 1.89
C GLU A 73 2.56 -13.36 3.00
N TYR A 74 2.05 -12.23 3.50
CA TYR A 74 1.10 -12.22 4.60
C TYR A 74 -0.24 -12.90 4.27
N VAL A 75 -0.72 -12.82 3.03
CA VAL A 75 -1.95 -13.49 2.62
C VAL A 75 -1.76 -14.97 2.25
N SER A 76 -0.53 -15.45 2.16
CA SER A 76 -0.21 -16.86 1.89
C SER A 76 -0.96 -17.80 2.88
N PRO A 77 -1.49 -18.95 2.44
CA PRO A 77 -1.37 -19.57 1.12
C PRO A 77 -2.35 -19.07 0.05
N GLN A 78 -3.11 -17.98 0.28
CA GLN A 78 -3.91 -17.38 -0.78
C GLN A 78 -2.99 -16.85 -1.89
N PRO A 79 -3.39 -16.94 -3.16
CA PRO A 79 -2.60 -16.39 -4.24
C PRO A 79 -2.45 -14.86 -4.07
N PRO A 80 -1.27 -14.30 -4.37
CA PRO A 80 -1.07 -12.85 -4.37
C PRO A 80 -1.95 -12.19 -5.45
N SER A 81 -1.96 -10.87 -5.45
CA SER A 81 -2.61 -10.10 -6.52
C SER A 81 -2.04 -10.48 -7.90
N SER A 82 -2.89 -10.54 -8.92
CA SER A 82 -2.47 -10.85 -10.30
C SER A 82 -1.49 -9.81 -10.89
N ALA A 83 -1.40 -8.61 -10.31
CA ALA A 83 -0.39 -7.62 -10.68
C ALA A 83 1.01 -7.96 -10.15
N ASP A 84 1.11 -8.88 -9.19
CA ASP A 84 2.32 -9.15 -8.45
C ASP A 84 3.11 -10.34 -8.99
N ALA A 85 2.45 -11.26 -9.70
CA ALA A 85 2.98 -12.58 -10.05
C ALA A 85 4.31 -12.61 -10.85
N ALA A 86 4.73 -11.47 -11.45
CA ALA A 86 5.96 -11.41 -12.26
C ALA A 86 6.92 -10.28 -11.87
N VAL A 87 6.60 -9.45 -10.86
CA VAL A 87 7.32 -8.19 -10.61
C VAL A 87 7.70 -7.95 -9.15
N LEU A 88 7.30 -8.84 -8.23
CA LEU A 88 7.66 -8.67 -6.82
C LEU A 88 9.09 -9.15 -6.55
N PRO A 89 9.85 -8.41 -5.75
CA PRO A 89 11.11 -8.90 -5.21
C PRO A 89 10.87 -10.10 -4.28
N PRO A 90 11.88 -10.96 -4.05
CA PRO A 90 11.82 -11.99 -3.03
C PRO A 90 11.48 -11.40 -1.65
N PHE A 91 10.63 -12.08 -0.89
CA PHE A 91 10.18 -11.57 0.42
C PHE A 91 11.31 -11.17 1.38
N PRO A 92 12.42 -11.95 1.55
CA PRO A 92 13.49 -11.54 2.46
C PRO A 92 14.18 -10.22 2.04
N GLU A 93 14.32 -10.00 0.73
CA GLU A 93 14.89 -8.77 0.17
C GLU A 93 13.93 -7.59 0.39
N ALA A 94 12.64 -7.80 0.08
CA ALA A 94 11.60 -6.80 0.31
C ALA A 94 11.49 -6.39 1.79
N LEU A 95 11.55 -7.35 2.71
CA LEU A 95 11.52 -7.09 4.14
C LEU A 95 12.74 -6.27 4.59
N THR A 96 13.93 -6.62 4.08
CA THR A 96 15.16 -5.87 4.36
C THR A 96 15.08 -4.44 3.84
N ALA A 97 14.64 -4.25 2.60
CA ALA A 97 14.49 -2.93 1.99
C ALA A 97 13.45 -2.07 2.74
N LEU A 98 12.32 -2.67 3.14
CA LEU A 98 11.30 -1.98 3.94
C LEU A 98 11.85 -1.53 5.29
N ASN A 99 12.57 -2.39 6.01
CA ASN A 99 13.17 -2.05 7.29
C ASN A 99 14.25 -0.97 7.14
N ASN A 100 15.05 -1.00 6.07
CA ASN A 100 16.04 0.04 5.79
C ASN A 100 15.36 1.41 5.53
N ALA A 101 14.20 1.42 4.87
CA ALA A 101 13.46 2.64 4.61
C ALA A 101 12.93 3.32 5.91
N THR A 102 12.78 2.59 7.02
CA THR A 102 12.41 3.19 8.32
C THR A 102 13.61 3.83 9.04
N ALA A 103 14.85 3.56 8.62
CA ALA A 103 16.05 4.01 9.33
C ALA A 103 16.16 5.53 9.55
N PRO A 104 15.64 6.42 8.66
CA PRO A 104 15.65 7.85 8.90
C PRO A 104 14.73 8.32 10.03
N THR A 105 13.86 7.47 10.59
CA THR A 105 12.94 7.84 11.66
C THR A 105 13.32 7.19 12.99
N GLN A 106 13.10 7.92 14.08
CA GLN A 106 13.33 7.45 15.43
C GLN A 106 12.11 7.72 16.30
N ARG A 107 11.57 6.65 16.92
CA ARG A 107 10.49 6.79 17.90
C ARG A 107 11.06 6.95 19.29
N LEU A 108 10.67 8.02 19.96
CA LEU A 108 11.13 8.38 21.30
C LEU A 108 9.93 8.49 22.26
N LEU A 109 10.14 8.16 23.51
CA LEU A 109 9.17 8.46 24.57
C LEU A 109 9.31 9.94 24.95
N GLY A 110 8.29 10.72 24.66
CA GLY A 110 8.15 12.06 25.16
C GLY A 110 7.25 12.13 26.39
N TRP A 111 7.45 13.13 27.22
CA TRP A 111 6.64 13.39 28.40
C TRP A 111 6.16 14.84 28.40
N GLY A 112 4.86 15.06 28.47
CA GLY A 112 4.24 16.39 28.49
C GLY A 112 3.29 16.55 29.66
N ARG A 113 2.61 17.70 29.74
CA ARG A 113 1.61 17.98 30.79
C ARG A 113 0.47 16.96 30.84
N SER A 114 0.11 16.36 29.72
CA SER A 114 -0.91 15.32 29.58
C SER A 114 -0.38 13.89 29.75
N GLY A 115 0.89 13.72 30.17
CA GLY A 115 1.52 12.42 30.37
C GLY A 115 2.42 11.98 29.22
N PRO A 116 2.68 10.66 29.10
CA PRO A 116 3.56 10.10 28.10
C PRO A 116 2.96 10.24 26.69
N ARG A 117 3.84 10.45 25.70
CA ARG A 117 3.49 10.51 24.28
C ARG A 117 4.61 9.94 23.43
N THR A 118 4.29 9.43 22.26
CA THR A 118 5.30 9.11 21.23
C THR A 118 5.77 10.41 20.58
N LEU A 119 7.09 10.56 20.49
CA LEU A 119 7.74 11.56 19.66
C LEU A 119 8.38 10.86 18.48
N GLU A 120 8.17 11.38 17.29
CA GLU A 120 8.90 10.96 16.10
C GLU A 120 9.97 12.00 15.78
N ARG A 121 11.17 11.53 15.51
CA ARG A 121 12.30 12.33 15.11
C ARG A 121 12.77 11.85 13.74
N VAL A 122 12.72 12.74 12.76
CA VAL A 122 13.31 12.50 11.44
C VAL A 122 14.80 12.85 11.52
N LEU A 123 15.65 11.96 11.07
CA LEU A 123 17.11 12.05 11.15
C LEU A 123 17.74 12.48 9.80
N THR A 124 16.95 12.63 8.76
CA THR A 124 17.36 13.08 7.44
C THR A 124 16.83 14.47 7.15
N ALA A 125 17.51 15.21 6.29
CA ALA A 125 17.02 16.45 5.69
C ALA A 125 16.53 16.24 4.24
N ASP A 126 16.59 14.99 3.74
CA ASP A 126 16.13 14.63 2.41
C ASP A 126 14.62 14.36 2.42
N ASP A 127 13.91 15.00 1.52
CA ASP A 127 12.45 14.93 1.44
C ASP A 127 11.97 13.55 0.99
N LEU A 128 12.66 12.91 0.05
CA LEU A 128 12.36 11.55 -0.40
C LEU A 128 12.52 10.56 0.74
N ASP A 129 13.64 10.61 1.45
CA ASP A 129 13.89 9.73 2.61
C ASP A 129 12.82 9.90 3.68
N THR A 130 12.37 11.14 3.91
CA THR A 130 11.30 11.45 4.88
C THR A 130 9.97 10.84 4.45
N VAL A 131 9.60 10.95 3.18
CA VAL A 131 8.38 10.36 2.63
C VAL A 131 8.44 8.84 2.67
N MET A 132 9.57 8.25 2.23
CA MET A 132 9.77 6.80 2.23
C MET A 132 9.71 6.23 3.63
N ALA A 133 10.33 6.89 4.61
CA ALA A 133 10.29 6.47 6.00
C ALA A 133 8.86 6.50 6.56
N GLY A 134 8.09 7.56 6.29
CA GLY A 134 6.69 7.65 6.72
C GLY A 134 5.80 6.53 6.11
N LEU A 135 6.01 6.18 4.85
CA LEU A 135 5.31 5.08 4.18
C LEU A 135 5.73 3.71 4.73
N ALA A 136 7.02 3.52 5.00
CA ALA A 136 7.56 2.30 5.58
C ALA A 136 7.07 2.12 7.02
N ASP A 137 7.12 3.14 7.86
CA ASP A 137 6.61 3.12 9.23
C ASP A 137 5.12 2.79 9.29
N ALA A 138 4.30 3.42 8.42
CA ALA A 138 2.89 3.09 8.31
C ALA A 138 2.65 1.63 7.88
N THR A 139 3.57 1.04 7.12
CA THR A 139 3.51 -0.37 6.73
C THR A 139 3.84 -1.28 7.90
N VAL A 140 4.89 -0.96 8.66
CA VAL A 140 5.23 -1.69 9.91
C VAL A 140 4.06 -1.63 10.89
N GLU A 141 3.50 -0.44 11.14
CA GLU A 141 2.35 -0.26 12.03
C GLU A 141 1.14 -1.08 11.58
N PHE A 142 0.87 -1.10 10.27
CA PHE A 142 -0.23 -1.90 9.72
C PHE A 142 -0.06 -3.39 10.01
N PHE A 143 1.10 -3.99 9.68
CA PHE A 143 1.31 -5.43 9.83
C PHE A 143 1.48 -5.88 11.28
N THR A 144 1.92 -5.01 12.18
CA THR A 144 1.98 -5.28 13.62
C THR A 144 0.67 -4.94 14.35
N GLY A 145 -0.27 -4.30 13.65
CA GLY A 145 -1.55 -3.89 14.20
C GLY A 145 -2.65 -4.97 14.08
N PRO A 146 -3.76 -4.80 14.81
CA PRO A 146 -4.82 -5.82 14.91
C PRO A 146 -5.60 -6.03 13.61
N VAL A 147 -5.60 -5.07 12.69
CA VAL A 147 -6.39 -5.15 11.45
C VAL A 147 -5.71 -5.94 10.33
N ALA A 148 -4.42 -6.20 10.44
CA ALA A 148 -3.66 -6.95 9.43
C ALA A 148 -4.26 -8.33 9.16
N SER A 149 -4.76 -9.02 10.18
CA SER A 149 -5.40 -10.34 10.04
C SER A 149 -6.63 -10.36 9.11
N GLN A 150 -7.20 -9.19 8.82
CA GLN A 150 -8.36 -9.03 7.94
C GLN A 150 -7.98 -8.85 6.47
N ILE A 151 -6.68 -8.71 6.14
CA ILE A 151 -6.23 -8.48 4.76
C ILE A 151 -6.49 -9.70 3.86
N ARG A 152 -6.97 -9.44 2.65
CA ARG A 152 -7.21 -10.46 1.61
C ARG A 152 -6.84 -9.90 0.24
N THR A 153 -6.50 -10.80 -0.68
CA THR A 153 -6.51 -10.50 -2.12
C THR A 153 -7.93 -10.58 -2.68
N CYS A 154 -8.26 -9.71 -3.62
CA CYS A 154 -9.54 -9.77 -4.31
C CYS A 154 -9.50 -10.80 -5.45
N PRO A 155 -10.30 -11.89 -5.40
CA PRO A 155 -10.27 -12.95 -6.41
C PRO A 155 -11.10 -12.63 -7.67
N ALA A 156 -11.65 -11.42 -7.79
CA ALA A 156 -12.41 -11.05 -8.96
C ALA A 156 -11.49 -10.97 -10.21
N PRO A 157 -11.95 -11.45 -11.38
CA PRO A 157 -11.16 -11.42 -12.60
C PRO A 157 -10.57 -10.03 -12.86
N ARG A 158 -9.28 -9.98 -13.20
CA ARG A 158 -8.49 -8.76 -13.44
C ARG A 158 -8.40 -7.77 -12.27
N CYS A 159 -8.88 -8.12 -11.06
CA CYS A 159 -8.67 -7.27 -9.90
C CYS A 159 -7.25 -7.45 -9.37
N VAL A 160 -6.60 -6.32 -9.02
CA VAL A 160 -5.21 -6.28 -8.55
C VAL A 160 -5.09 -5.74 -7.10
N ARG A 161 -6.21 -5.69 -6.37
CA ARG A 161 -6.28 -5.04 -5.06
C ARG A 161 -6.17 -6.01 -3.91
N TYR A 162 -5.49 -5.56 -2.86
CA TYR A 162 -5.68 -6.04 -1.50
C TYR A 162 -6.83 -5.29 -0.83
N PHE A 163 -7.53 -5.90 0.13
CA PHE A 163 -8.62 -5.24 0.86
C PHE A 163 -8.77 -5.82 2.27
N LEU A 164 -9.30 -5.01 3.19
CA LEU A 164 -9.69 -5.46 4.52
C LEU A 164 -11.07 -6.11 4.45
N LYS A 165 -11.15 -7.36 4.88
CA LYS A 165 -12.41 -8.09 4.98
C LYS A 165 -13.17 -7.62 6.23
N SER A 166 -14.11 -6.69 6.05
CA SER A 166 -14.90 -6.10 7.13
C SER A 166 -16.12 -6.93 7.56
N HIS A 167 -16.49 -7.95 6.78
CA HIS A 167 -17.64 -8.79 7.06
C HIS A 167 -17.34 -10.25 6.69
N PRO A 168 -17.80 -11.28 7.46
CA PRO A 168 -17.53 -12.69 7.17
C PRO A 168 -17.91 -13.15 5.76
N ARG A 169 -18.99 -12.60 5.19
CA ARG A 169 -19.49 -12.92 3.83
C ARG A 169 -18.84 -12.11 2.72
N GLN A 170 -17.94 -11.19 3.05
CA GLN A 170 -17.25 -10.38 2.03
C GLN A 170 -16.21 -11.24 1.31
N GLU A 171 -16.36 -11.44 0.00
CA GLU A 171 -15.44 -12.19 -0.86
C GLU A 171 -14.64 -11.27 -1.78
N TRP A 172 -15.15 -10.08 -2.09
CA TRP A 172 -14.56 -9.12 -3.04
C TRP A 172 -14.33 -7.76 -2.41
N CYS A 173 -13.37 -7.03 -2.95
CA CYS A 173 -13.03 -5.69 -2.46
C CYS A 173 -14.15 -4.66 -2.69
N SER A 174 -15.08 -4.91 -3.61
CA SER A 174 -16.20 -4.02 -3.93
C SER A 174 -17.37 -4.77 -4.58
N VAL A 175 -18.54 -4.11 -4.60
CA VAL A 175 -19.74 -4.59 -5.31
C VAL A 175 -19.44 -4.79 -6.80
N ALA A 176 -18.69 -3.86 -7.43
CA ALA A 176 -18.31 -3.96 -8.84
C ALA A 176 -17.47 -5.22 -9.12
N CYS A 177 -16.53 -5.57 -8.23
CA CYS A 177 -15.77 -6.81 -8.33
C CYS A 177 -16.64 -8.05 -8.18
N GLY A 178 -17.61 -8.04 -7.27
CA GLY A 178 -18.58 -9.11 -7.11
C GLY A 178 -19.46 -9.31 -8.37
N ASN A 179 -19.93 -8.22 -8.98
CA ASN A 179 -20.69 -8.27 -10.24
C ASN A 179 -19.84 -8.88 -11.36
N ARG A 180 -18.59 -8.44 -11.50
CA ARG A 180 -17.66 -8.96 -12.50
C ARG A 180 -17.37 -10.45 -12.32
N ALA A 181 -17.21 -10.91 -11.09
CA ALA A 181 -17.00 -12.32 -10.77
C ALA A 181 -18.24 -13.18 -11.11
N ARG A 182 -19.45 -12.67 -10.84
CA ARG A 182 -20.70 -13.34 -11.21
C ARG A 182 -20.88 -13.42 -12.73
N ALA A 183 -20.65 -12.33 -13.43
CA ALA A 183 -20.71 -12.31 -14.90
C ALA A 183 -19.71 -13.29 -15.52
N ALA A 184 -18.47 -13.32 -15.04
CA ALA A 184 -17.46 -14.25 -15.55
C ALA A 184 -17.87 -15.72 -15.36
N ARG A 185 -18.44 -16.07 -14.21
CA ARG A 185 -18.96 -17.43 -13.95
C ARG A 185 -20.12 -17.78 -14.90
N HIS A 186 -21.05 -16.86 -15.11
CA HIS A 186 -22.17 -17.08 -16.02
C HIS A 186 -21.69 -17.34 -17.47
N TYR A 187 -20.74 -16.53 -17.95
CA TYR A 187 -20.18 -16.73 -19.31
C TYR A 187 -19.39 -18.04 -19.44
N ALA A 188 -18.67 -18.47 -18.39
CA ALA A 188 -17.95 -19.74 -18.43
C ALA A 188 -18.92 -20.94 -18.55
N GLN A 189 -20.04 -20.93 -17.82
CA GLN A 189 -21.06 -21.97 -17.86
C GLN A 189 -21.75 -22.10 -19.23
N HIS A 190 -21.92 -20.98 -19.98
CA HIS A 190 -22.61 -20.96 -21.28
C HIS A 190 -21.66 -21.13 -22.47
N ARG A 191 -20.36 -21.32 -22.26
CA ARG A 191 -19.40 -21.66 -23.32
C ARG A 191 -19.14 -23.15 -23.42
N GLU A 192 -19.62 -23.95 -22.49
CA GLU A 192 -19.50 -25.41 -22.44
C GLU A 192 -20.77 -26.10 -23.02
N ASP A 193 -21.82 -25.32 -23.32
CA ASP A 193 -23.03 -25.74 -24.07
C ASP A 193 -22.90 -25.32 -25.55
#